data_ef930eb5000facff804474373a99eec9
#
_entry.id   ef930eb5000facff804474373a99eec9
#
_cell.length_a   1.000
_cell.length_b   1.000
_cell.length_c   1.000
_cell.angle_alpha   90.00
_cell.angle_beta   90.00
_cell.angle_gamma   90.00
#
_symmetry.space_group_name_H-M   'P 1'
#
loop_
_entity.id
_entity.type
_entity.pdbx_description
1 polymer ?
#
loop_
_entity_poly.entity_id
_entity_poly.type
_entity_poly.pdbx_seq_one_letter_code
_entity_poly.pdbx_strand_id
1 'polypeptide(L)'
;MSDVMSDERSDVKRSTKGHSESKDFTAYQLKKRKDRIWWLIIPVLVLSPGIMIWLVWFSQVFAVKEFRVVGSREEILSAEQIAQVQATAKIKLDDRIATLDTDAAAQAIVDLPWVSAVEVRRGWPNEVVVALDLRIPLARVEGVSASQGVDAQGIVFDYSNLDGLPLIQASGPPLVAAVKVVAAMPENLAKKVARISANSIDSIEIDLKSGSTVKWGSADETEFKAAVLNALLSRRAQVYDVSAPELPTTTDEKGRKKS
;
A
#
# COMPACT_ATOMS: atom_id res chain seq x y z
N MET A 1 -120.46 44.73 0.12
CA MET A 1 -120.17 45.94 -0.61
C MET A 1 -118.68 46.13 -0.49
N SER A 2 -118.01 45.74 -1.52
CA SER A 2 -117.05 46.54 -2.30
C SER A 2 -115.78 46.83 -1.50
N ASP A 3 -114.72 46.73 -1.92
CA ASP A 3 -113.98 46.49 -3.18
C ASP A 3 -112.54 46.39 -2.82
N VAL A 4 -111.83 45.50 -3.41
CA VAL A 4 -111.03 45.61 -4.56
C VAL A 4 -109.60 46.15 -4.31
N MET A 5 -108.73 45.34 -4.73
CA MET A 5 -107.60 45.41 -5.65
C MET A 5 -106.23 45.58 -5.04
N SER A 6 -105.47 44.61 -5.31
CA SER A 6 -104.46 44.50 -6.37
C SER A 6 -103.35 45.55 -6.29
N ASP A 7 -102.19 45.22 -6.26
CA ASP A 7 -101.25 44.73 -7.26
C ASP A 7 -99.85 45.08 -6.82
N GLU A 8 -98.89 44.67 -7.13
CA GLU A 8 -98.17 44.10 -8.25
C GLU A 8 -96.64 43.97 -7.88
N ARG A 9 -96.15 42.92 -8.22
CA ARG A 9 -94.72 42.63 -8.11
C ARG A 9 -93.96 43.33 -9.21
N SER A 10 -92.79 43.80 -8.86
CA SER A 10 -91.73 43.91 -9.80
C SER A 10 -90.41 43.38 -9.20
N ASP A 11 -90.04 42.25 -9.74
CA ASP A 11 -88.73 41.62 -9.56
C ASP A 11 -87.59 42.53 -10.04
N VAL A 12 -86.64 42.77 -9.17
CA VAL A 12 -85.31 43.25 -9.61
C VAL A 12 -84.29 42.17 -9.35
N LYS A 13 -84.02 41.41 -10.39
CA LYS A 13 -82.78 40.58 -10.50
C LYS A 13 -81.57 41.45 -10.29
N ARG A 14 -80.93 41.37 -9.15
CA ARG A 14 -79.55 41.84 -8.94
C ARG A 14 -78.59 40.73 -9.33
N SER A 15 -77.96 40.94 -10.44
CA SER A 15 -76.87 40.19 -11.01
C SER A 15 -75.67 40.03 -10.02
N THR A 16 -75.39 38.84 -9.59
CA THR A 16 -74.19 38.45 -8.87
C THR A 16 -73.06 38.24 -9.93
N LYS A 17 -72.44 39.31 -10.39
CA LYS A 17 -71.32 39.30 -11.30
C LYS A 17 -70.16 40.09 -10.70
N GLY A 18 -69.64 39.62 -9.59
CA GLY A 18 -68.53 40.34 -8.92
C GLY A 18 -67.54 39.47 -8.11
N HIS A 19 -67.59 38.13 -8.24
CA HIS A 19 -66.75 37.29 -7.37
C HIS A 19 -65.78 36.33 -8.10
N SER A 20 -65.70 36.35 -9.42
CA SER A 20 -64.76 35.52 -10.20
C SER A 20 -63.51 36.24 -10.63
N GLU A 21 -63.50 37.56 -10.71
CA GLU A 21 -62.37 38.32 -11.21
C GLU A 21 -61.21 38.48 -10.24
N SER A 22 -61.48 38.47 -8.94
CA SER A 22 -60.45 38.61 -7.92
C SER A 22 -59.58 37.33 -7.69
N LYS A 23 -60.16 36.16 -8.01
CA LYS A 23 -59.40 34.88 -7.87
C LYS A 23 -58.43 34.67 -9.04
N ASP A 24 -58.78 35.14 -10.22
CA ASP A 24 -57.92 34.98 -11.40
C ASP A 24 -56.72 35.92 -11.37
N PHE A 25 -56.87 37.13 -10.81
CA PHE A 25 -55.75 38.06 -10.64
C PHE A 25 -54.70 37.55 -9.62
N THR A 26 -55.13 36.94 -8.52
CA THR A 26 -54.21 36.37 -7.51
C THR A 26 -53.52 35.13 -8.06
N ALA A 27 -54.16 34.25 -8.80
CA ALA A 27 -53.59 33.09 -9.41
C ALA A 27 -52.53 33.46 -10.50
N TYR A 28 -52.82 34.52 -11.30
CA TYR A 28 -51.91 35.03 -12.31
C TYR A 28 -50.68 35.68 -11.72
N GLN A 29 -50.79 36.41 -10.62
CA GLN A 29 -49.68 37.01 -9.88
C GLN A 29 -48.78 35.96 -9.22
N LEU A 30 -49.38 34.91 -8.68
CA LEU A 30 -48.63 33.80 -8.06
C LEU A 30 -47.87 32.98 -9.12
N LYS A 31 -48.43 32.78 -10.32
CA LYS A 31 -47.78 32.08 -11.43
C LYS A 31 -46.58 32.88 -11.95
N LYS A 32 -46.77 34.19 -12.13
CA LYS A 32 -45.68 35.10 -12.59
C LYS A 32 -44.54 35.26 -11.58
N ARG A 33 -44.82 35.10 -10.27
CA ARG A 33 -43.79 35.08 -9.24
C ARG A 33 -43.01 33.76 -9.24
N LYS A 34 -43.70 32.62 -9.45
CA LYS A 34 -43.01 31.29 -9.56
C LYS A 34 -42.10 31.28 -10.78
N ASP A 35 -42.54 31.74 -11.93
CA ASP A 35 -41.72 31.76 -13.15
C ASP A 35 -40.49 32.68 -12.97
N ARG A 36 -40.62 33.78 -12.24
CA ARG A 36 -39.54 34.71 -11.95
C ARG A 36 -38.48 34.10 -11.00
N ILE A 37 -38.92 33.28 -10.02
CA ILE A 37 -38.05 32.57 -9.11
C ILE A 37 -37.31 31.45 -9.85
N TRP A 38 -37.96 30.72 -10.75
CA TRP A 38 -37.35 29.68 -11.57
C TRP A 38 -36.29 30.26 -12.51
N TRP A 39 -36.49 31.45 -13.02
CA TRP A 39 -35.52 32.17 -13.87
C TRP A 39 -34.24 32.54 -13.08
N LEU A 40 -34.31 32.67 -11.78
CA LEU A 40 -33.15 32.92 -10.91
C LEU A 40 -32.51 31.61 -10.40
N ILE A 41 -33.31 30.57 -10.18
CA ILE A 41 -32.82 29.27 -9.68
C ILE A 41 -32.07 28.49 -10.77
N ILE A 42 -32.54 28.49 -11.99
CA ILE A 42 -31.93 27.75 -13.10
C ILE A 42 -30.49 28.21 -13.35
N PRO A 43 -30.15 29.48 -13.51
CA PRO A 43 -28.76 29.89 -13.69
C PRO A 43 -27.88 29.60 -12.46
N VAL A 44 -28.42 29.71 -11.26
CA VAL A 44 -27.69 29.34 -10.03
C VAL A 44 -27.39 27.84 -10.01
N LEU A 45 -28.36 27.01 -10.37
CA LEU A 45 -28.20 25.54 -10.44
C LEU A 45 -27.21 25.10 -11.54
N VAL A 46 -27.15 25.83 -12.65
CA VAL A 46 -26.25 25.55 -13.78
C VAL A 46 -24.85 26.13 -13.54
N LEU A 47 -24.77 27.30 -12.93
CA LEU A 47 -23.49 27.97 -12.64
C LEU A 47 -22.78 27.40 -11.41
N SER A 48 -23.51 26.88 -10.40
CA SER A 48 -22.91 26.37 -9.16
C SER A 48 -21.97 25.21 -9.39
N PRO A 49 -22.25 24.17 -10.20
CA PRO A 49 -21.27 23.12 -10.50
C PRO A 49 -20.09 23.66 -11.31
N GLY A 50 -20.30 24.60 -12.22
CA GLY A 50 -19.22 25.25 -12.96
C GLY A 50 -18.25 26.03 -12.04
N ILE A 51 -18.80 26.78 -11.10
CA ILE A 51 -18.02 27.51 -10.10
C ILE A 51 -17.29 26.52 -9.18
N MET A 52 -17.95 25.44 -8.78
CA MET A 52 -17.35 24.42 -7.92
C MET A 52 -16.19 23.69 -8.62
N ILE A 53 -16.36 23.33 -9.89
CA ILE A 53 -15.31 22.76 -10.74
C ILE A 53 -14.17 23.78 -10.90
N TRP A 54 -14.48 25.04 -11.18
CA TRP A 54 -13.49 26.09 -11.29
C TRP A 54 -12.71 26.31 -9.98
N LEU A 55 -13.39 26.31 -8.83
CA LEU A 55 -12.75 26.36 -7.49
C LEU A 55 -11.79 25.19 -7.28
N VAL A 56 -12.20 23.96 -7.60
CA VAL A 56 -11.34 22.77 -7.43
C VAL A 56 -10.11 22.87 -8.35
N TRP A 57 -10.27 23.40 -9.58
CA TRP A 57 -9.19 23.47 -10.57
C TRP A 57 -8.28 24.68 -10.41
N PHE A 58 -8.75 25.79 -9.87
CA PHE A 58 -8.00 27.06 -9.78
C PHE A 58 -7.70 27.54 -8.37
N SER A 59 -8.30 26.91 -7.34
CA SER A 59 -8.05 27.32 -5.96
C SER A 59 -6.74 26.71 -5.44
N GLN A 60 -5.91 27.54 -4.83
CA GLN A 60 -4.72 27.12 -4.08
C GLN A 60 -5.05 26.28 -2.83
N VAL A 61 -6.33 26.17 -2.46
CA VAL A 61 -6.78 25.33 -1.35
C VAL A 61 -6.53 23.85 -1.64
N PHE A 62 -6.57 23.42 -2.91
CA PHE A 62 -6.34 22.07 -3.36
C PHE A 62 -4.94 21.83 -3.93
N ALA A 63 -4.00 22.69 -3.62
CA ALA A 63 -2.60 22.50 -3.90
C ALA A 63 -1.95 21.66 -2.80
N VAL A 64 -1.02 20.77 -3.14
CA VAL A 64 -0.27 19.94 -2.19
C VAL A 64 0.55 20.85 -1.26
N LYS A 65 0.21 20.84 0.01
CA LYS A 65 0.92 21.59 1.06
C LYS A 65 1.67 20.67 2.01
N GLU A 66 1.18 19.47 2.17
CA GLU A 66 1.74 18.47 3.09
C GLU A 66 2.00 17.17 2.35
N PHE A 67 3.20 16.64 2.56
CA PHE A 67 3.62 15.34 2.05
C PHE A 67 3.95 14.48 3.27
N ARG A 68 3.07 13.53 3.58
CA ARG A 68 3.23 12.64 4.73
C ARG A 68 3.66 11.26 4.29
N VAL A 69 4.81 10.82 4.78
CA VAL A 69 5.30 9.46 4.61
C VAL A 69 5.04 8.67 5.88
N VAL A 70 4.38 7.54 5.76
CA VAL A 70 4.02 6.66 6.88
C VAL A 70 4.54 5.27 6.59
N GLY A 71 5.38 4.72 7.47
CA GLY A 71 5.73 3.31 7.45
C GLY A 71 4.56 2.47 7.98
N SER A 72 4.29 1.32 7.37
CA SER A 72 3.21 0.41 7.80
C SER A 72 3.50 -0.30 9.13
N ARG A 73 4.75 -0.31 9.57
CA ARG A 73 5.17 -0.73 10.89
C ARG A 73 5.68 0.50 11.64
N GLU A 74 5.73 0.47 12.96
CA GLU A 74 6.23 1.55 13.82
C GLU A 74 7.73 1.88 13.58
N GLU A 75 8.26 1.51 12.42
CA GLU A 75 9.62 1.85 12.01
C GLU A 75 9.70 3.34 11.67
N ILE A 76 10.54 4.03 12.40
CA ILE A 76 10.81 5.45 12.17
C ILE A 76 11.70 5.55 10.93
N LEU A 77 11.11 6.03 9.84
CA LEU A 77 11.85 6.38 8.62
C LEU A 77 12.89 7.47 8.94
N SER A 78 14.10 7.31 8.44
CA SER A 78 15.11 8.36 8.57
C SER A 78 14.72 9.58 7.71
N ALA A 79 15.22 10.76 8.10
CA ALA A 79 14.99 11.98 7.31
C ALA A 79 15.52 11.85 5.87
N GLU A 80 16.58 11.06 5.66
CA GLU A 80 17.16 10.79 4.35
C GLU A 80 16.22 9.91 3.50
N GLN A 81 15.63 8.87 4.09
CA GLN A 81 14.63 8.02 3.41
C GLN A 81 13.39 8.82 3.00
N ILE A 82 12.89 9.68 3.90
CA ILE A 82 11.76 10.57 3.59
C ILE A 82 12.10 11.50 2.42
N ALA A 83 13.28 12.12 2.45
CA ALA A 83 13.73 12.99 1.36
C ALA A 83 13.89 12.23 0.03
N GLN A 84 14.40 11.00 0.08
CA GLN A 84 14.52 10.15 -1.10
C GLN A 84 13.16 9.79 -1.69
N VAL A 85 12.18 9.45 -0.85
CA VAL A 85 10.79 9.17 -1.29
C VAL A 85 10.19 10.40 -1.96
N GLN A 86 10.34 11.60 -1.35
CA GLN A 86 9.83 12.84 -1.93
C GLN A 86 10.47 13.16 -3.28
N ALA A 87 11.78 13.01 -3.38
CA ALA A 87 12.49 13.22 -4.63
C ALA A 87 12.07 12.24 -5.74
N THR A 88 11.89 10.96 -5.36
CA THR A 88 11.52 9.89 -6.29
C THR A 88 10.07 10.00 -6.75
N ALA A 89 9.16 10.38 -5.86
CA ALA A 89 7.75 10.61 -6.17
C ALA A 89 7.52 11.71 -7.22
N LYS A 90 8.49 12.62 -7.38
CA LYS A 90 8.41 13.79 -8.27
C LYS A 90 7.20 14.70 -8.00
N ILE A 91 6.64 14.62 -6.81
CA ILE A 91 5.52 15.45 -6.36
C ILE A 91 6.09 16.73 -5.76
N LYS A 92 5.67 17.87 -6.28
CA LYS A 92 6.09 19.16 -5.78
C LYS A 92 5.03 19.78 -4.88
N LEU A 93 5.47 20.57 -3.91
CA LEU A 93 4.56 21.49 -3.23
C LEU A 93 3.91 22.39 -4.28
N ASP A 94 2.66 22.75 -4.07
CA ASP A 94 1.79 23.51 -4.97
C ASP A 94 1.29 22.74 -6.22
N ASP A 95 1.67 21.47 -6.44
CA ASP A 95 1.03 20.65 -7.44
C ASP A 95 -0.46 20.47 -7.11
N ARG A 96 -1.30 20.35 -8.14
CA ARG A 96 -2.74 20.19 -7.95
C ARG A 96 -3.08 18.76 -7.57
N ILE A 97 -3.64 18.58 -6.37
CA ILE A 97 -3.97 17.25 -5.86
C ILE A 97 -4.94 16.48 -6.77
N ALA A 98 -5.86 17.19 -7.45
CA ALA A 98 -6.86 16.58 -8.33
C ALA A 98 -6.25 15.94 -9.58
N THR A 99 -5.14 16.48 -10.10
CA THR A 99 -4.47 16.00 -11.32
C THR A 99 -3.19 15.21 -11.04
N LEU A 100 -2.87 14.99 -9.78
CA LEU A 100 -1.69 14.24 -9.37
C LEU A 100 -1.79 12.78 -9.83
N ASP A 101 -0.78 12.29 -10.54
CA ASP A 101 -0.68 10.87 -10.91
C ASP A 101 -0.08 10.07 -9.74
N THR A 102 -0.98 9.53 -8.91
CA THR A 102 -0.58 8.76 -7.73
C THR A 102 0.01 7.41 -8.10
N ASP A 103 -0.40 6.83 -9.24
CA ASP A 103 0.06 5.51 -9.68
C ASP A 103 1.48 5.61 -10.24
N ALA A 104 1.77 6.65 -11.03
CA ALA A 104 3.13 6.92 -11.50
C ALA A 104 4.08 7.22 -10.34
N ALA A 105 3.63 7.95 -9.31
CA ALA A 105 4.42 8.19 -8.11
C ALA A 105 4.68 6.90 -7.33
N ALA A 106 3.67 6.04 -7.18
CA ALA A 106 3.81 4.75 -6.51
C ALA A 106 4.78 3.83 -7.26
N GLN A 107 4.69 3.75 -8.60
CA GLN A 107 5.62 2.98 -9.41
C GLN A 107 7.06 3.46 -9.26
N ALA A 108 7.28 4.76 -9.25
CA ALA A 108 8.62 5.31 -9.05
C ALA A 108 9.18 5.00 -7.66
N ILE A 109 8.36 5.04 -6.62
CA ILE A 109 8.80 4.78 -5.24
C ILE A 109 9.07 3.28 -5.01
N VAL A 110 8.31 2.37 -5.61
CA VAL A 110 8.52 0.91 -5.44
C VAL A 110 9.83 0.43 -6.05
N ASP A 111 10.41 1.21 -6.97
CA ASP A 111 11.74 0.93 -7.54
C ASP A 111 12.89 1.19 -6.54
N LEU A 112 12.62 1.82 -5.39
CA LEU A 112 13.61 1.97 -4.33
C LEU A 112 13.91 0.59 -3.70
N PRO A 113 15.18 0.16 -3.63
CA PRO A 113 15.52 -1.21 -3.22
C PRO A 113 15.02 -1.60 -1.82
N TRP A 114 14.91 -0.65 -0.91
CA TRP A 114 14.46 -0.86 0.48
C TRP A 114 12.94 -0.83 0.66
N VAL A 115 12.16 -0.51 -0.41
CA VAL A 115 10.70 -0.50 -0.41
C VAL A 115 10.18 -1.86 -0.88
N SER A 116 9.29 -2.48 -0.10
CA SER A 116 8.61 -3.72 -0.46
C SER A 116 7.29 -3.46 -1.19
N ALA A 117 6.51 -2.51 -0.68
CA ALA A 117 5.26 -2.06 -1.28
C ALA A 117 5.02 -0.60 -0.95
N VAL A 118 4.21 0.07 -1.77
CA VAL A 118 3.86 1.48 -1.57
C VAL A 118 2.44 1.73 -2.01
N GLU A 119 1.75 2.58 -1.28
CA GLU A 119 0.46 3.12 -1.66
C GLU A 119 0.49 4.63 -1.54
N VAL A 120 0.19 5.32 -2.63
CA VAL A 120 0.11 6.78 -2.67
C VAL A 120 -1.35 7.19 -2.74
N ARG A 121 -1.81 7.92 -1.74
CA ARG A 121 -3.20 8.39 -1.61
C ARG A 121 -3.27 9.90 -1.58
N ARG A 122 -4.34 10.43 -2.18
CA ARG A 122 -4.69 11.84 -2.04
C ARG A 122 -5.43 12.07 -0.73
N GLY A 123 -4.84 12.84 0.19
CA GLY A 123 -5.48 13.32 1.42
C GLY A 123 -6.11 14.69 1.19
N TRP A 124 -7.41 14.73 0.91
CA TRP A 124 -8.10 15.98 0.70
C TRP A 124 -8.11 16.84 1.97
N PRO A 125 -7.96 18.19 1.87
CA PRO A 125 -7.94 18.97 0.63
C PRO A 125 -6.55 19.17 0.00
N ASN A 126 -5.43 18.94 0.71
CA ASN A 126 -4.10 19.43 0.30
C ASN A 126 -2.93 18.56 0.79
N GLU A 127 -3.18 17.31 1.13
CA GLU A 127 -2.19 16.37 1.63
C GLU A 127 -1.96 15.23 0.64
N VAL A 128 -0.72 14.77 0.52
CA VAL A 128 -0.39 13.50 -0.13
C VAL A 128 0.14 12.56 0.95
N VAL A 129 -0.50 11.42 1.07
CA VAL A 129 -0.10 10.36 2.02
C VAL A 129 0.55 9.23 1.25
N VAL A 130 1.79 8.93 1.59
CA VAL A 130 2.56 7.80 1.05
C VAL A 130 2.71 6.77 2.16
N ALA A 131 2.01 5.66 2.03
CA ALA A 131 2.14 4.52 2.92
C ALA A 131 3.15 3.54 2.33
N LEU A 132 4.19 3.21 3.11
CA LEU A 132 5.30 2.36 2.69
C LEU A 132 5.37 1.09 3.52
N ASP A 133 5.58 -0.04 2.85
CA ASP A 133 6.05 -1.27 3.47
C ASP A 133 7.56 -1.38 3.22
N LEU A 134 8.34 -1.49 4.29
CA LEU A 134 9.78 -1.64 4.20
C LEU A 134 10.15 -3.11 3.99
N ARG A 135 11.23 -3.37 3.24
CA ARG A 135 11.79 -4.71 3.13
C ARG A 135 12.42 -5.14 4.44
N ILE A 136 12.26 -6.40 4.77
CA ILE A 136 12.85 -7.01 5.96
C ILE A 136 14.04 -7.83 5.52
N PRO A 137 15.23 -7.55 6.03
CA PRO A 137 16.39 -8.35 5.71
C PRO A 137 16.28 -9.74 6.36
N LEU A 138 16.54 -10.78 5.58
CA LEU A 138 16.59 -12.17 6.02
C LEU A 138 18.02 -12.61 6.32
N ALA A 139 18.98 -12.06 5.60
CA ALA A 139 20.39 -12.34 5.74
C ALA A 139 21.23 -11.10 5.36
N ARG A 140 22.50 -11.10 5.78
CA ARG A 140 23.51 -10.18 5.28
C ARG A 140 24.12 -10.76 4.00
N VAL A 141 24.52 -9.91 3.08
CA VAL A 141 25.23 -10.35 1.87
C VAL A 141 26.65 -9.86 1.93
N GLU A 142 27.61 -10.72 1.58
CA GLU A 142 28.98 -10.28 1.37
C GLU A 142 29.06 -9.46 0.07
N GLY A 143 29.25 -8.16 0.20
CA GLY A 143 29.23 -7.21 -0.91
C GLY A 143 30.20 -6.06 -0.71
N VAL A 144 30.01 -5.01 -1.50
CA VAL A 144 30.85 -3.79 -1.48
C VAL A 144 30.64 -2.99 -0.18
N SER A 145 29.50 -3.14 0.48
CA SER A 145 29.16 -2.46 1.74
C SER A 145 28.84 -3.48 2.83
N ALA A 146 29.30 -3.22 4.05
CA ALA A 146 29.03 -4.05 5.21
C ALA A 146 27.56 -3.98 5.69
N SER A 147 26.78 -3.06 5.13
CA SER A 147 25.37 -2.80 5.49
C SER A 147 24.37 -3.34 4.46
N GLN A 148 24.75 -4.34 3.65
CA GLN A 148 23.84 -4.93 2.67
C GLN A 148 23.09 -6.13 3.24
N GLY A 149 21.76 -6.00 3.28
CA GLY A 149 20.82 -7.06 3.55
C GLY A 149 20.19 -7.61 2.28
N VAL A 150 19.64 -8.81 2.38
CA VAL A 150 18.84 -9.43 1.32
C VAL A 150 17.51 -9.89 1.90
N ASP A 151 16.42 -9.65 1.18
CA ASP A 151 15.08 -10.11 1.55
C ASP A 151 14.78 -11.55 1.07
N ALA A 152 13.58 -12.05 1.39
CA ALA A 152 13.13 -13.38 0.98
C ALA A 152 12.96 -13.54 -0.56
N GLN A 153 12.92 -12.45 -1.31
CA GLN A 153 12.84 -12.43 -2.78
C GLN A 153 14.23 -12.40 -3.44
N GLY A 154 15.31 -12.25 -2.65
CA GLY A 154 16.68 -12.15 -3.15
C GLY A 154 17.06 -10.73 -3.57
N ILE A 155 16.30 -9.73 -3.19
CA ILE A 155 16.60 -8.31 -3.47
C ILE A 155 17.57 -7.80 -2.40
N VAL A 156 18.70 -7.27 -2.87
CA VAL A 156 19.75 -6.70 -2.01
C VAL A 156 19.49 -5.21 -1.81
N PHE A 157 19.58 -4.75 -0.57
CA PHE A 157 19.36 -3.36 -0.19
C PHE A 157 20.17 -2.96 1.04
N ASP A 158 20.40 -1.67 1.21
CA ASP A 158 21.11 -1.15 2.38
C ASP A 158 20.19 -1.13 3.61
N TYR A 159 20.69 -1.67 4.72
CA TYR A 159 19.97 -1.73 5.99
C TYR A 159 20.91 -1.53 7.18
N SER A 160 20.51 -0.70 8.13
CA SER A 160 21.39 -0.26 9.21
C SER A 160 21.61 -1.27 10.32
N ASN A 161 20.66 -2.19 10.53
CA ASN A 161 20.74 -3.17 11.63
C ASN A 161 20.63 -4.60 11.09
N LEU A 162 21.77 -5.20 10.81
CA LEU A 162 21.89 -6.59 10.31
C LEU A 162 22.42 -7.55 11.37
N ASP A 163 22.45 -7.12 12.66
CA ASP A 163 23.00 -7.91 13.74
C ASP A 163 22.22 -9.22 13.94
N GLY A 164 22.98 -10.28 14.15
CA GLY A 164 22.41 -11.62 14.38
C GLY A 164 21.96 -12.37 13.14
N LEU A 165 21.85 -11.71 11.98
CA LEU A 165 21.50 -12.36 10.73
C LEU A 165 22.66 -13.17 10.15
N PRO A 166 22.39 -14.31 9.48
CA PRO A 166 23.42 -15.10 8.81
C PRO A 166 24.05 -14.33 7.66
N LEU A 167 25.33 -14.61 7.35
CA LEU A 167 26.01 -14.05 6.21
C LEU A 167 25.85 -14.98 5.01
N ILE A 168 25.42 -14.46 3.86
CA ILE A 168 25.41 -15.19 2.59
C ILE A 168 26.58 -14.74 1.74
N GLN A 169 27.40 -15.71 1.34
CA GLN A 169 28.51 -15.55 0.39
C GLN A 169 28.09 -16.15 -0.94
N ALA A 170 27.36 -15.40 -1.72
CA ALA A 170 26.90 -15.79 -3.05
C ALA A 170 26.47 -14.55 -3.83
N SER A 171 26.37 -14.66 -5.14
CA SER A 171 25.85 -13.62 -6.03
C SER A 171 25.02 -14.22 -7.16
N GLY A 172 24.11 -13.44 -7.75
CA GLY A 172 23.28 -13.88 -8.85
C GLY A 172 22.35 -15.08 -8.51
N PRO A 173 22.18 -16.05 -9.41
CA PRO A 173 21.29 -17.19 -9.16
C PRO A 173 21.61 -18.02 -7.91
N PRO A 174 22.88 -18.29 -7.55
CA PRO A 174 23.26 -18.92 -6.28
C PRO A 174 22.78 -18.16 -5.03
N LEU A 175 22.77 -16.82 -5.05
CA LEU A 175 22.25 -16.01 -3.95
C LEU A 175 20.74 -16.28 -3.75
N VAL A 176 19.98 -16.31 -4.83
CA VAL A 176 18.53 -16.59 -4.77
C VAL A 176 18.28 -17.99 -4.22
N ALA A 177 19.09 -18.98 -4.58
CA ALA A 177 18.99 -20.34 -4.05
C ALA A 177 19.31 -20.37 -2.54
N ALA A 178 20.38 -19.70 -2.10
CA ALA A 178 20.75 -19.61 -0.70
C ALA A 178 19.65 -18.90 0.14
N VAL A 179 19.08 -17.82 -0.40
CA VAL A 179 17.95 -17.10 0.25
C VAL A 179 16.74 -18.00 0.42
N LYS A 180 16.36 -18.81 -0.59
CA LYS A 180 15.26 -19.79 -0.49
C LYS A 180 15.50 -20.78 0.64
N VAL A 181 16.75 -21.24 0.81
CA VAL A 181 17.12 -22.14 1.93
C VAL A 181 16.90 -21.47 3.27
N VAL A 182 17.34 -20.22 3.44
CA VAL A 182 17.15 -19.49 4.71
C VAL A 182 15.67 -19.22 4.97
N ALA A 183 14.91 -18.82 3.96
CA ALA A 183 13.50 -18.47 4.07
C ALA A 183 12.62 -19.66 4.48
N ALA A 184 12.94 -20.85 4.00
CA ALA A 184 12.21 -22.08 4.31
C ALA A 184 12.74 -22.78 5.60
N MET A 185 13.82 -22.28 6.18
CA MET A 185 14.41 -22.89 7.37
C MET A 185 13.63 -22.50 8.64
N PRO A 186 13.32 -23.45 9.53
CA PRO A 186 12.73 -23.14 10.82
C PRO A 186 13.60 -22.18 11.64
N GLU A 187 12.97 -21.25 12.36
CA GLU A 187 13.67 -20.17 13.08
C GLU A 187 14.73 -20.68 14.08
N ASN A 188 14.44 -21.79 14.77
CA ASN A 188 15.36 -22.42 15.71
C ASN A 188 16.64 -22.94 15.03
N LEU A 189 16.57 -23.29 13.74
CA LEU A 189 17.71 -23.73 12.94
C LEU A 189 18.41 -22.50 12.32
N ALA A 190 17.66 -21.55 11.77
CA ALA A 190 18.19 -20.31 11.21
C ALA A 190 19.07 -19.55 12.21
N LYS A 191 18.67 -19.50 13.50
CA LYS A 191 19.46 -18.89 14.58
C LYS A 191 20.82 -19.55 14.83
N LYS A 192 20.99 -20.81 14.43
CA LYS A 192 22.24 -21.57 14.55
C LYS A 192 23.19 -21.35 13.36
N VAL A 193 22.68 -20.78 12.27
CA VAL A 193 23.46 -20.50 11.06
C VAL A 193 24.36 -19.29 11.30
N ALA A 194 25.62 -19.40 10.93
CA ALA A 194 26.59 -18.31 10.91
C ALA A 194 26.78 -17.76 9.50
N ARG A 195 26.94 -18.68 8.54
CA ARG A 195 27.24 -18.35 7.14
C ARG A 195 26.62 -19.37 6.20
N ILE A 196 26.28 -18.91 5.00
CA ILE A 196 25.86 -19.76 3.89
C ILE A 196 26.70 -19.39 2.69
N SER A 197 27.37 -20.39 2.09
CA SER A 197 28.15 -20.23 0.90
C SER A 197 27.48 -20.99 -0.25
N ALA A 198 27.31 -20.36 -1.40
CA ALA A 198 26.76 -21.01 -2.57
C ALA A 198 27.61 -20.69 -3.81
N ASN A 199 28.39 -21.66 -4.26
CA ASN A 199 29.19 -21.57 -5.48
C ASN A 199 28.35 -21.83 -6.74
N SER A 200 27.26 -22.59 -6.61
CA SER A 200 26.24 -22.83 -7.63
C SER A 200 24.87 -23.02 -6.97
N ILE A 201 23.82 -23.10 -7.78
CA ILE A 201 22.45 -23.37 -7.28
C ILE A 201 22.30 -24.73 -6.57
N ASP A 202 23.19 -25.68 -6.89
CA ASP A 202 23.20 -27.05 -6.38
C ASP A 202 24.35 -27.33 -5.40
N SER A 203 25.14 -26.31 -5.07
CA SER A 203 26.28 -26.45 -4.15
C SER A 203 26.22 -25.40 -3.06
N ILE A 204 25.27 -25.62 -2.14
CA ILE A 204 25.06 -24.77 -0.98
C ILE A 204 25.68 -25.45 0.25
N GLU A 205 26.49 -24.73 0.98
CA GLU A 205 27.10 -25.14 2.25
C GLU A 205 26.70 -24.15 3.35
N ILE A 206 26.47 -24.66 4.54
CA ILE A 206 26.05 -23.86 5.70
C ILE A 206 27.04 -24.06 6.84
N ASP A 207 27.68 -22.99 7.29
CA ASP A 207 28.47 -23.00 8.50
C ASP A 207 27.60 -22.66 9.71
N LEU A 208 27.61 -23.53 10.70
CA LEU A 208 26.89 -23.32 11.94
C LEU A 208 27.74 -22.53 12.94
N LYS A 209 27.09 -21.78 13.84
CA LYS A 209 27.75 -21.09 14.98
C LYS A 209 28.53 -22.02 15.90
N SER A 210 28.23 -23.33 15.87
CA SER A 210 28.95 -24.38 16.60
C SER A 210 30.31 -24.70 15.98
N GLY A 211 30.63 -24.24 14.79
CA GLY A 211 31.83 -24.56 14.03
C GLY A 211 31.68 -25.79 13.14
N SER A 212 30.50 -26.39 13.06
CA SER A 212 30.22 -27.51 12.14
C SER A 212 29.75 -26.99 10.79
N THR A 213 30.05 -27.72 9.72
CA THR A 213 29.60 -27.43 8.36
C THR A 213 28.51 -28.40 7.93
N VAL A 214 27.51 -27.88 7.23
CA VAL A 214 26.41 -28.64 6.65
C VAL A 214 26.51 -28.58 5.14
N LYS A 215 26.64 -29.72 4.48
CA LYS A 215 26.48 -29.83 3.03
C LYS A 215 25.00 -29.92 2.71
N TRP A 216 24.46 -28.82 2.16
CA TRP A 216 23.03 -28.71 1.87
C TRP A 216 22.67 -29.18 0.45
N GLY A 217 23.53 -28.93 -0.53
CA GLY A 217 23.28 -29.20 -1.92
C GLY A 217 22.37 -28.16 -2.57
N SER A 218 21.27 -28.57 -3.21
CA SER A 218 20.30 -27.66 -3.82
C SER A 218 19.29 -27.09 -2.81
N ALA A 219 18.54 -26.08 -3.23
CA ALA A 219 17.42 -25.53 -2.46
C ALA A 219 16.14 -26.39 -2.50
N ASP A 220 16.19 -27.54 -3.21
CA ASP A 220 15.05 -28.46 -3.25
C ASP A 220 14.89 -29.17 -1.92
N GLU A 221 13.64 -29.52 -1.60
CA GLU A 221 13.29 -30.26 -0.38
C GLU A 221 13.83 -29.63 0.92
N THR A 222 14.01 -28.32 0.93
CA THR A 222 14.63 -27.58 2.05
C THR A 222 13.94 -27.87 3.38
N GLU A 223 12.62 -27.98 3.42
CA GLU A 223 11.89 -28.29 4.67
C GLU A 223 12.23 -29.68 5.19
N PHE A 224 12.34 -30.68 4.30
CA PHE A 224 12.71 -32.04 4.67
C PHE A 224 14.18 -32.09 5.13
N LYS A 225 15.09 -31.47 4.39
CA LYS A 225 16.52 -31.34 4.78
C LYS A 225 16.67 -30.67 6.13
N ALA A 226 15.89 -29.63 6.40
CA ALA A 226 15.89 -28.93 7.69
C ALA A 226 15.44 -29.83 8.85
N ALA A 227 14.39 -30.65 8.64
CA ALA A 227 13.93 -31.61 9.63
C ALA A 227 14.97 -32.69 9.92
N VAL A 228 15.60 -33.24 8.88
CA VAL A 228 16.68 -34.22 8.98
C VAL A 228 17.88 -33.62 9.71
N LEU A 229 18.33 -32.43 9.32
CA LEU A 229 19.43 -31.75 9.99
C LEU A 229 19.11 -31.52 11.48
N ASN A 230 17.92 -31.06 11.80
CA ASN A 230 17.54 -30.80 13.18
C ASN A 230 17.60 -32.09 14.04
N ALA A 231 17.24 -33.25 13.48
CA ALA A 231 17.39 -34.54 14.14
C ALA A 231 18.86 -34.94 14.31
N LEU A 232 19.71 -34.70 13.27
CA LEU A 232 21.14 -35.02 13.30
C LEU A 232 21.94 -34.15 14.27
N LEU A 233 21.52 -32.89 14.51
CA LEU A 233 22.19 -31.96 15.44
C LEU A 233 22.15 -32.43 16.90
N SER A 234 21.37 -33.48 17.25
CA SER A 234 21.44 -34.15 18.55
C SER A 234 22.77 -34.89 18.75
N ARG A 235 23.46 -35.23 17.66
CA ARG A 235 24.78 -35.87 17.61
C ARG A 235 25.82 -34.86 17.20
N ARG A 236 26.92 -34.78 17.92
CA ARG A 236 28.02 -33.90 17.54
C ARG A 236 28.79 -34.48 16.36
N ALA A 237 28.90 -33.73 15.26
CA ALA A 237 29.71 -34.05 14.12
C ALA A 237 30.37 -32.76 13.58
N GLN A 238 31.46 -32.93 12.85
CA GLN A 238 32.12 -31.81 12.17
C GLN A 238 31.43 -31.43 10.88
N VAL A 239 30.98 -32.45 10.15
CA VAL A 239 30.25 -32.25 8.87
C VAL A 239 28.97 -33.07 8.90
N TYR A 240 27.87 -32.42 8.57
CA TYR A 240 26.58 -33.03 8.30
C TYR A 240 26.30 -32.93 6.79
N ASP A 241 25.98 -34.04 6.16
CA ASP A 241 25.60 -34.06 4.75
C ASP A 241 24.13 -34.43 4.64
N VAL A 242 23.32 -33.46 4.24
CA VAL A 242 21.88 -33.57 4.02
C VAL A 242 21.51 -33.27 2.57
N SER A 243 22.51 -33.28 1.66
CA SER A 243 22.28 -33.05 0.23
C SER A 243 21.34 -34.11 -0.38
N ALA A 244 21.40 -35.34 0.15
CA ALA A 244 20.46 -36.42 -0.11
C ALA A 244 19.73 -36.77 1.21
N PRO A 245 18.60 -36.13 1.53
CA PRO A 245 18.00 -36.22 2.86
C PRO A 245 17.44 -37.61 3.21
N GLU A 246 17.26 -38.48 2.24
CA GLU A 246 16.88 -39.89 2.45
C GLU A 246 18.04 -40.75 3.01
N LEU A 247 19.30 -40.35 2.72
CA LEU A 247 20.52 -41.05 3.13
C LEU A 247 21.52 -40.07 3.75
N PRO A 248 21.17 -39.40 4.85
CA PRO A 248 22.03 -38.40 5.46
C PRO A 248 23.29 -39.04 6.08
N THR A 249 24.41 -38.37 5.97
CA THR A 249 25.66 -38.82 6.55
C THR A 249 26.27 -37.80 7.50
N THR A 250 27.03 -38.28 8.47
CA THR A 250 27.80 -37.43 9.37
C THR A 250 29.26 -37.84 9.40
N THR A 251 30.16 -36.87 9.48
CA THR A 251 31.60 -37.11 9.56
C THR A 251 32.17 -36.47 10.81
N ASP A 252 32.85 -37.26 11.63
CA ASP A 252 33.56 -36.77 12.78
C ASP A 252 34.98 -36.34 12.42
N GLU A 253 35.66 -35.60 13.31
CA GLU A 253 37.02 -35.07 13.16
C GLU A 253 38.08 -36.14 12.74
N LYS A 254 37.80 -37.42 12.98
CA LYS A 254 38.67 -38.54 12.62
C LYS A 254 38.41 -39.14 11.24
N GLY A 255 37.62 -38.50 10.38
CA GLY A 255 37.38 -38.96 9.02
C GLY A 255 36.55 -40.25 8.88
N ARG A 256 35.93 -40.73 9.96
CA ARG A 256 35.08 -41.94 9.97
C ARG A 256 33.64 -41.57 9.60
N LYS A 257 33.25 -41.91 8.37
CA LYS A 257 31.81 -41.85 7.99
C LYS A 257 31.01 -42.82 8.86
N LYS A 258 30.00 -42.31 9.54
CA LYS A 258 28.94 -43.11 10.15
C LYS A 258 27.66 -42.91 9.36
N SER A 259 27.17 -43.96 8.78
CA SER A 259 25.84 -44.04 8.16
C SER A 259 24.76 -44.34 9.19
#